data_92bc9574f0abd9db82623b083dbcdba1
#
_entry.id   92bc9574f0abd9db82623b083dbcdba1
#
_cell.length_a   1.000
_cell.length_b   1.000
_cell.length_c   1.000
_cell.angle_alpha   90.00
_cell.angle_beta   90.00
_cell.angle_gamma   90.00
#
_symmetry.space_group_name_H-M   'P 1'
#
loop_
_entity.id
_entity.type
_entity.pdbx_description
1 polymer ?
#
loop_
_entity_poly.entity_id
_entity_poly.type
_entity_poly.pdbx_seq_one_letter_code
_entity_poly.pdbx_strand_id
1 'polypeptide(L)'
;DNFIDKGFPNRKEEEWKFSDLNQIIKKNIGELSFYNDYTSTNKVDTSVFVDGLEHNKIVFINGRIEKIDFDYEKKEQIEIIDQSETINEFDNNNSLSDLNNAFTNKCFKILVKKGYQLKKPLIIYHTTNSKIWSKNINLRLNFELDKDSSLRLIDLFNDTSEKNFLNIFYNFELKENSTLKNYKVDKFENKNIKYSFNNIEQDKN
;
A
#
# COMPACT_ATOMS: atom_id res chain seq x y z
N ASP A 1 4.26 5.68 22.93
CA ASP A 1 4.17 4.86 21.70
C ASP A 1 3.07 3.84 21.83
N ASN A 2 1.87 4.21 21.37
CA ASN A 2 0.65 3.42 21.53
C ASN A 2 0.76 1.95 21.08
N PHE A 3 1.56 1.66 20.05
CA PHE A 3 1.75 0.28 19.57
C PHE A 3 2.54 -0.59 20.58
N ILE A 4 3.53 -0.04 21.24
CA ILE A 4 4.33 -0.79 22.23
C ILE A 4 3.44 -1.26 23.38
N ASP A 5 2.50 -0.42 23.80
CA ASP A 5 1.59 -0.72 24.90
C ASP A 5 0.47 -1.69 24.49
N LYS A 6 -0.04 -1.58 23.25
CA LYS A 6 -1.16 -2.40 22.74
C LYS A 6 -0.67 -3.72 22.11
N GLY A 7 0.47 -3.69 21.39
CA GLY A 7 0.96 -4.81 20.59
C GLY A 7 0.10 -5.11 19.35
N PHE A 8 0.30 -6.29 18.77
CA PHE A 8 -0.53 -6.75 17.67
C PHE A 8 -1.95 -7.10 18.14
N PRO A 9 -2.98 -6.82 17.32
CA PRO A 9 -4.35 -7.11 17.66
C PRO A 9 -4.58 -8.59 18.00
N ASN A 10 -5.47 -8.82 18.92
CA ASN A 10 -5.81 -10.16 19.40
C ASN A 10 -7.33 -10.30 19.63
N ARG A 11 -7.78 -11.50 19.99
CA ARG A 11 -9.20 -11.84 20.17
C ARG A 11 -9.96 -11.05 21.24
N LYS A 12 -9.29 -10.25 22.06
CA LYS A 12 -9.94 -9.39 23.06
C LYS A 12 -10.52 -8.12 22.42
N GLU A 13 -10.08 -7.78 21.22
CA GLU A 13 -10.57 -6.65 20.45
C GLU A 13 -11.76 -7.09 19.59
N GLU A 14 -12.87 -6.33 19.59
CA GLU A 14 -14.13 -6.70 18.92
C GLU A 14 -13.91 -6.98 17.43
N GLU A 15 -13.09 -6.17 16.74
CA GLU A 15 -12.79 -6.34 15.32
C GLU A 15 -11.96 -7.61 15.04
N TRP A 16 -11.27 -8.14 16.05
CA TRP A 16 -10.35 -9.27 15.96
C TRP A 16 -10.84 -10.53 16.70
N LYS A 17 -12.09 -10.55 17.19
CA LYS A 17 -12.61 -11.66 17.98
C LYS A 17 -12.48 -13.06 17.35
N PHE A 18 -12.42 -13.13 16.02
CA PHE A 18 -12.22 -14.37 15.27
C PHE A 18 -10.77 -14.60 14.81
N SER A 19 -9.85 -13.67 15.07
CA SER A 19 -8.48 -13.72 14.61
C SER A 19 -7.53 -13.20 15.68
N ASP A 20 -6.37 -13.84 15.80
CA ASP A 20 -5.29 -13.40 16.68
C ASP A 20 -4.05 -13.16 15.85
N LEU A 21 -3.83 -11.90 15.47
CA LEU A 21 -2.71 -11.55 14.58
C LEU A 21 -1.37 -11.84 15.24
N ASN A 22 -1.26 -11.66 16.55
CA ASN A 22 -0.01 -11.97 17.27
C ASN A 22 0.35 -13.46 17.16
N GLN A 23 -0.64 -14.36 17.37
CA GLN A 23 -0.41 -15.81 17.19
C GLN A 23 -0.15 -16.17 15.72
N ILE A 24 -0.85 -15.53 14.77
CA ILE A 24 -0.65 -15.76 13.34
C ILE A 24 0.77 -15.39 12.93
N ILE A 25 1.28 -14.24 13.38
CA ILE A 25 2.65 -13.78 13.10
C ILE A 25 3.65 -14.75 13.74
N LYS A 26 3.50 -15.08 15.02
CA LYS A 26 4.40 -16.00 15.72
C LYS A 26 4.49 -17.37 15.04
N LYS A 27 3.35 -17.89 14.56
CA LYS A 27 3.29 -19.22 13.93
C LYS A 27 3.88 -19.23 12.52
N ASN A 28 3.63 -18.20 11.73
CA ASN A 28 3.97 -18.20 10.30
C ASN A 28 5.28 -17.49 10.00
N ILE A 29 5.64 -16.47 10.77
CA ILE A 29 6.83 -15.65 10.54
C ILE A 29 7.87 -15.87 11.63
N GLY A 30 7.46 -15.86 12.91
CA GLY A 30 8.32 -15.86 14.08
C GLY A 30 8.54 -14.45 14.60
N GLU A 31 9.81 -14.09 14.87
CA GLU A 31 10.17 -12.73 15.28
C GLU A 31 10.24 -11.80 14.08
N LEU A 32 9.61 -10.63 14.21
CA LEU A 32 9.64 -9.58 13.19
C LEU A 32 10.71 -8.54 13.54
N SER A 33 11.43 -8.10 12.53
CA SER A 33 12.26 -6.89 12.60
C SER A 33 11.77 -5.86 11.58
N PHE A 34 11.99 -4.58 11.87
CA PHE A 34 11.57 -3.52 10.96
C PHE A 34 12.48 -3.46 9.73
N TYR A 35 11.88 -3.25 8.57
CA TYR A 35 12.61 -3.00 7.36
C TYR A 35 12.88 -1.51 7.20
N ASN A 36 14.15 -1.14 7.08
CA ASN A 36 14.61 0.24 6.97
C ASN A 36 15.66 0.47 5.87
N ASP A 37 15.94 -0.55 5.05
CA ASP A 37 16.85 -0.41 3.92
C ASP A 37 16.10 0.08 2.68
N TYR A 38 16.04 1.39 2.50
CA TYR A 38 15.46 2.04 1.33
C TYR A 38 16.54 2.63 0.41
N THR A 39 17.80 2.29 0.61
CA THR A 39 18.94 2.82 -0.16
C THR A 39 19.31 1.93 -1.34
N SER A 40 19.15 0.62 -1.20
CA SER A 40 19.48 -0.34 -2.25
C SER A 40 18.42 -0.34 -3.36
N THR A 41 18.86 -0.22 -4.61
CA THR A 41 18.00 -0.38 -5.78
C THR A 41 17.74 -1.85 -6.07
N ASN A 42 16.52 -2.18 -6.47
CA ASN A 42 16.14 -3.54 -6.85
C ASN A 42 15.84 -3.58 -8.35
N LYS A 43 16.27 -4.66 -9.00
CA LYS A 43 15.89 -4.91 -10.39
C LYS A 43 14.43 -5.33 -10.44
N VAL A 44 13.64 -4.65 -11.26
CA VAL A 44 12.25 -5.01 -11.48
C VAL A 44 12.19 -6.26 -12.35
N ASP A 45 11.56 -7.31 -11.84
CA ASP A 45 11.22 -8.48 -12.63
C ASP A 45 9.93 -8.21 -13.40
N THR A 46 10.05 -8.14 -14.73
CA THR A 46 8.90 -7.84 -15.59
C THR A 46 7.97 -9.04 -15.79
N SER A 47 8.38 -10.23 -15.41
CA SER A 47 7.55 -11.44 -15.49
C SER A 47 6.33 -11.40 -14.55
N VAL A 48 6.37 -10.54 -13.54
CA VAL A 48 5.26 -10.35 -12.60
C VAL A 48 4.13 -9.48 -13.17
N PHE A 49 4.36 -8.81 -14.30
CA PHE A 49 3.36 -7.91 -14.88
C PHE A 49 2.20 -8.68 -15.49
N VAL A 50 1.01 -8.09 -15.37
CA VAL A 50 -0.19 -8.62 -16.02
C VAL A 50 0.00 -8.54 -17.52
N ASP A 51 -0.10 -9.67 -18.20
CA ASP A 51 -0.01 -9.78 -19.63
C ASP A 51 -1.38 -9.56 -20.31
N GLY A 52 -1.36 -9.08 -21.56
CA GLY A 52 -2.57 -8.86 -22.36
C GLY A 52 -3.46 -7.69 -21.93
N LEU A 53 -3.07 -6.91 -20.90
CA LEU A 53 -3.77 -5.71 -20.44
C LEU A 53 -2.87 -4.48 -20.53
N GLU A 54 -3.25 -3.51 -21.35
CA GLU A 54 -2.59 -2.20 -21.36
C GLU A 54 -2.93 -1.44 -20.07
N HIS A 55 -1.92 -1.04 -19.28
CA HIS A 55 -2.10 -0.40 -17.99
C HIS A 55 -0.92 0.49 -17.59
N ASN A 56 -1.21 1.48 -16.77
CA ASN A 56 -0.19 2.28 -16.07
C ASN A 56 0.37 1.48 -14.89
N LYS A 57 1.61 1.75 -14.50
CA LYS A 57 2.30 0.96 -13.47
C LYS A 57 2.98 1.82 -12.43
N ILE A 58 2.83 1.42 -11.17
CA ILE A 58 3.74 1.78 -10.09
C ILE A 58 4.21 0.46 -9.47
N VAL A 59 5.51 0.26 -9.37
CA VAL A 59 6.08 -0.99 -8.86
C VAL A 59 6.81 -0.70 -7.56
N PHE A 60 6.33 -1.32 -6.49
CA PHE A 60 6.98 -1.33 -5.19
C PHE A 60 7.70 -2.66 -5.00
N ILE A 61 8.97 -2.59 -4.60
CA ILE A 61 9.74 -3.73 -4.12
C ILE A 61 10.18 -3.41 -2.70
N ASN A 62 9.81 -4.28 -1.75
CA ASN A 62 10.09 -4.07 -0.32
C ASN A 62 9.61 -2.70 0.21
N GLY A 63 8.47 -2.20 -0.29
CA GLY A 63 7.90 -0.90 0.11
C GLY A 63 8.55 0.33 -0.54
N ARG A 64 9.48 0.15 -1.50
CA ARG A 64 10.11 1.23 -2.23
C ARG A 64 9.61 1.27 -3.68
N ILE A 65 9.40 2.46 -4.24
CA ILE A 65 9.10 2.64 -5.67
C ILE A 65 10.36 2.36 -6.49
N GLU A 66 10.29 1.38 -7.38
CA GLU A 66 11.37 1.02 -8.30
C GLU A 66 11.02 1.35 -9.75
N LYS A 67 9.74 1.49 -10.08
CA LYS A 67 9.30 1.87 -11.42
C LYS A 67 7.99 2.65 -11.36
N ILE A 68 7.92 3.69 -12.19
CA ILE A 68 6.71 4.45 -12.50
C ILE A 68 6.58 4.49 -14.03
N ASP A 69 5.41 4.16 -14.54
CA ASP A 69 5.13 4.13 -15.98
C ASP A 69 3.68 4.57 -16.23
N PHE A 70 3.53 5.74 -16.84
CA PHE A 70 2.26 6.34 -17.23
C PHE A 70 2.27 6.68 -18.74
N ASP A 71 2.84 5.81 -19.57
CA ASP A 71 3.02 6.07 -21.00
C ASP A 71 1.71 6.24 -21.77
N TYR A 72 0.59 5.75 -21.23
CA TYR A 72 -0.74 5.92 -21.82
C TYR A 72 -1.39 7.27 -21.49
N GLU A 73 -0.83 8.03 -20.55
CA GLU A 73 -1.46 9.19 -19.95
C GLU A 73 -0.73 10.49 -20.33
N LYS A 74 -1.42 11.61 -20.11
CA LYS A 74 -0.78 12.91 -20.15
C LYS A 74 -0.04 13.14 -18.84
N LYS A 75 1.29 13.20 -18.87
CA LYS A 75 2.15 13.25 -17.66
C LYS A 75 1.81 14.42 -16.73
N GLU A 76 1.40 15.56 -17.29
CA GLU A 76 1.02 16.74 -16.51
C GLU A 76 -0.29 16.58 -15.73
N GLN A 77 -1.06 15.53 -15.97
CA GLN A 77 -2.36 15.29 -15.36
C GLN A 77 -2.30 14.37 -14.14
N ILE A 78 -1.16 13.74 -13.91
CA ILE A 78 -0.94 12.84 -12.78
C ILE A 78 0.35 13.25 -12.10
N GLU A 79 0.29 13.48 -10.79
CA GLU A 79 1.46 13.80 -10.00
C GLU A 79 1.71 12.71 -8.96
N ILE A 80 2.98 12.32 -8.81
CA ILE A 80 3.42 11.43 -7.73
C ILE A 80 4.37 12.24 -6.86
N ILE A 81 3.96 12.45 -5.61
CA ILE A 81 4.64 13.31 -4.66
C ILE A 81 5.16 12.45 -3.52
N ASP A 82 6.45 12.51 -3.23
CA ASP A 82 7.01 11.89 -2.02
C ASP A 82 6.67 12.80 -0.82
N GLN A 83 5.87 12.26 0.09
CA GLN A 83 5.44 12.93 1.32
C GLN A 83 6.12 12.33 2.56
N SER A 84 7.23 11.63 2.38
CA SER A 84 7.89 10.90 3.48
C SER A 84 8.38 11.82 4.60
N GLU A 85 8.62 13.10 4.32
CA GLU A 85 9.02 14.10 5.32
C GLU A 85 7.83 14.74 6.07
N THR A 86 6.61 14.57 5.55
CA THR A 86 5.39 15.22 6.05
C THR A 86 4.28 14.22 6.32
N ILE A 87 4.64 13.05 6.86
CA ILE A 87 3.68 11.99 7.15
C ILE A 87 2.75 12.45 8.30
N ASN A 88 1.48 12.67 7.98
CA ASN A 88 0.47 12.95 8.99
C ASN A 88 0.06 11.66 9.71
N GLU A 89 -0.14 11.74 11.02
CA GLU A 89 -0.63 10.61 11.79
C GLU A 89 -2.06 10.25 11.39
N PHE A 90 -2.32 8.96 11.32
CA PHE A 90 -3.66 8.41 11.18
C PHE A 90 -4.20 8.08 12.56
N ASP A 91 -5.24 8.78 12.98
CA ASP A 91 -5.94 8.48 14.23
C ASP A 91 -7.20 7.66 13.92
N ASN A 92 -7.10 6.35 14.03
CA ASN A 92 -8.24 5.45 13.91
C ASN A 92 -8.35 4.45 15.07
N ASN A 93 -7.65 4.73 16.16
CA ASN A 93 -7.65 3.92 17.39
C ASN A 93 -7.29 2.42 17.20
N ASN A 94 -6.58 2.10 16.11
CA ASN A 94 -6.18 0.76 15.73
C ASN A 94 -4.66 0.60 15.93
N SER A 95 -4.23 -0.45 16.63
CA SER A 95 -2.81 -0.66 16.92
C SER A 95 -1.95 -0.86 15.66
N LEU A 96 -2.50 -1.35 14.54
CA LEU A 96 -1.79 -1.45 13.27
C LEU A 96 -1.61 -0.09 12.59
N SER A 97 -2.50 0.87 12.85
CA SER A 97 -2.32 2.27 12.46
C SER A 97 -1.22 2.92 13.28
N ASP A 98 -1.19 2.67 14.59
CA ASP A 98 -0.11 3.14 15.47
C ASP A 98 1.25 2.57 14.99
N LEU A 99 1.29 1.29 14.61
CA LEU A 99 2.48 0.65 14.02
C LEU A 99 2.88 1.32 12.69
N ASN A 100 1.90 1.58 11.83
CA ASN A 100 2.15 2.26 10.56
C ASN A 100 2.63 3.69 10.77
N ASN A 101 2.01 4.45 11.68
CA ASN A 101 2.44 5.81 12.04
C ASN A 101 3.90 5.84 12.54
N ALA A 102 4.26 4.88 13.41
CA ALA A 102 5.59 4.85 14.02
C ALA A 102 6.71 4.43 13.06
N PHE A 103 6.41 3.55 12.09
CA PHE A 103 7.43 2.88 11.30
C PHE A 103 7.28 3.05 9.77
N THR A 104 6.37 3.90 9.31
CA THR A 104 6.31 4.26 7.90
C THR A 104 7.42 5.24 7.57
N ASN A 105 8.36 4.81 6.74
CA ASN A 105 9.45 5.65 6.25
C ASN A 105 9.16 6.18 4.83
N LYS A 106 8.11 5.68 4.18
CA LYS A 106 7.74 6.05 2.82
C LYS A 106 6.25 6.30 2.70
N CYS A 107 5.92 7.52 2.33
CA CYS A 107 4.57 7.98 2.04
C CYS A 107 4.54 8.64 0.67
N PHE A 108 3.64 8.19 -0.19
CA PHE A 108 3.50 8.76 -1.54
C PHE A 108 2.07 9.23 -1.75
N LYS A 109 1.94 10.39 -2.39
CA LYS A 109 0.66 10.91 -2.84
C LYS A 109 0.57 10.82 -4.35
N ILE A 110 -0.50 10.22 -4.84
CA ILE A 110 -0.88 10.15 -6.25
C ILE A 110 -2.06 11.10 -6.46
N LEU A 111 -1.83 12.18 -7.20
CA LEU A 111 -2.84 13.18 -7.50
C LEU A 111 -3.30 13.02 -8.95
N VAL A 112 -4.60 12.86 -9.15
CA VAL A 112 -5.25 12.94 -10.47
C VAL A 112 -5.92 14.29 -10.58
N LYS A 113 -5.48 15.11 -11.54
CA LYS A 113 -5.94 16.49 -11.70
C LYS A 113 -7.39 16.58 -12.16
N LYS A 114 -7.98 17.72 -11.86
CA LYS A 114 -9.37 18.06 -12.18
C LYS A 114 -9.76 17.72 -13.62
N GLY A 115 -10.89 17.04 -13.76
CA GLY A 115 -11.49 16.67 -15.05
C GLY A 115 -10.74 15.57 -15.80
N TYR A 116 -9.61 15.06 -15.26
CA TYR A 116 -8.84 14.04 -15.94
C TYR A 116 -9.35 12.64 -15.61
N GLN A 117 -9.64 11.90 -16.67
CA GLN A 117 -10.05 10.50 -16.57
C GLN A 117 -8.93 9.63 -17.12
N LEU A 118 -8.33 8.80 -16.28
CA LEU A 118 -7.28 7.89 -16.72
C LEU A 118 -7.80 6.98 -17.83
N LYS A 119 -7.07 6.92 -18.94
CA LYS A 119 -7.43 6.10 -20.12
C LYS A 119 -7.29 4.62 -19.82
N LYS A 120 -6.23 4.26 -19.10
CA LYS A 120 -5.92 2.88 -18.72
C LYS A 120 -5.95 2.72 -17.20
N PRO A 121 -6.23 1.51 -16.68
CA PRO A 121 -6.14 1.28 -15.25
C PRO A 121 -4.71 1.52 -14.74
N LEU A 122 -4.59 1.97 -13.51
CA LEU A 122 -3.33 1.95 -12.78
C LEU A 122 -3.22 0.64 -12.02
N ILE A 123 -2.17 -0.13 -12.27
CA ILE A 123 -1.83 -1.29 -11.45
C ILE A 123 -0.66 -0.92 -10.53
N ILE A 124 -0.90 -1.04 -9.24
CA ILE A 124 0.17 -0.98 -8.25
C ILE A 124 0.63 -2.42 -7.98
N TYR A 125 1.88 -2.66 -8.29
CA TYR A 125 2.53 -3.94 -8.01
C TYR A 125 3.26 -3.84 -6.69
N HIS A 126 2.85 -4.64 -5.71
CA HIS A 126 3.59 -4.83 -4.48
C HIS A 126 4.32 -6.16 -4.54
N THR A 127 5.63 -6.11 -4.48
CA THR A 127 6.46 -7.31 -4.43
C THR A 127 7.43 -7.27 -3.27
N THR A 128 7.83 -8.42 -2.78
CA THR A 128 8.95 -8.58 -1.87
C THR A 128 9.99 -9.48 -2.53
N ASN A 129 11.27 -9.23 -2.34
CA ASN A 129 12.30 -10.05 -2.93
C ASN A 129 12.92 -11.02 -1.90
N SER A 130 13.63 -12.03 -2.39
CA SER A 130 14.24 -13.09 -1.57
C SER A 130 15.37 -12.63 -0.63
N LYS A 131 15.76 -11.34 -0.69
CA LYS A 131 16.80 -10.77 0.19
C LYS A 131 16.28 -10.43 1.58
N ILE A 132 14.95 -10.43 1.77
CA ILE A 132 14.33 -10.09 3.04
C ILE A 132 13.45 -11.22 3.54
N TRP A 133 13.50 -11.46 4.84
CA TRP A 133 12.58 -12.33 5.55
C TRP A 133 12.35 -11.80 6.98
N SER A 134 11.26 -12.20 7.60
CA SER A 134 10.86 -11.78 8.96
C SER A 134 10.90 -10.26 9.14
N LYS A 135 10.53 -9.54 8.07
CA LYS A 135 10.49 -8.09 8.08
C LYS A 135 9.06 -7.58 8.19
N ASN A 136 8.92 -6.50 8.96
CA ASN A 136 7.74 -5.66 8.93
C ASN A 136 7.99 -4.49 7.99
N ILE A 137 7.18 -4.39 6.93
CA ILE A 137 7.23 -3.33 5.93
C ILE A 137 5.99 -2.48 6.10
N ASN A 138 6.17 -1.21 6.42
CA ASN A 138 5.08 -0.24 6.53
C ASN A 138 5.12 0.70 5.34
N LEU A 139 3.97 0.90 4.70
CA LEU A 139 3.82 1.76 3.53
C LEU A 139 2.54 2.57 3.65
N ARG A 140 2.58 3.82 3.21
CA ARG A 140 1.41 4.69 3.12
C ARG A 140 1.27 5.25 1.71
N LEU A 141 0.05 5.15 1.19
CA LEU A 141 -0.32 5.65 -0.13
C LEU A 141 -1.55 6.56 0.00
N ASN A 142 -1.39 7.80 -0.39
CA ASN A 142 -2.45 8.79 -0.45
C ASN A 142 -2.88 8.96 -1.91
N PHE A 143 -4.16 8.91 -2.18
CA PHE A 143 -4.75 9.20 -3.48
C PHE A 143 -5.65 10.40 -3.35
N GLU A 144 -5.41 11.40 -4.17
CA GLU A 144 -6.32 12.53 -4.33
C GLU A 144 -6.88 12.51 -5.75
N LEU A 145 -8.18 12.36 -5.83
CA LEU A 145 -8.93 12.50 -7.06
C LEU A 145 -9.61 13.85 -7.05
N ASP A 146 -9.06 14.79 -7.82
CA ASP A 146 -9.63 16.13 -7.91
C ASP A 146 -10.99 16.08 -8.62
N LYS A 147 -11.76 17.18 -8.56
CA LYS A 147 -13.11 17.30 -9.09
C LYS A 147 -13.23 16.77 -10.53
N ASP A 148 -14.30 16.01 -10.78
CA ASP A 148 -14.64 15.45 -12.09
C ASP A 148 -13.55 14.50 -12.66
N SER A 149 -12.65 13.96 -11.83
CA SER A 149 -11.61 13.02 -12.26
C SER A 149 -12.01 11.56 -12.06
N SER A 150 -11.30 10.64 -12.72
CA SER A 150 -11.56 9.21 -12.49
C SER A 150 -10.31 8.34 -12.56
N LEU A 151 -10.29 7.33 -11.67
CA LEU A 151 -9.23 6.33 -11.55
C LEU A 151 -9.82 4.92 -11.44
N ARG A 152 -9.28 4.00 -12.24
CA ARG A 152 -9.42 2.56 -12.03
C ARG A 152 -8.11 2.05 -11.45
N LEU A 153 -8.12 1.65 -10.19
CA LEU A 153 -6.97 1.17 -9.45
C LEU A 153 -7.05 -0.34 -9.27
N ILE A 154 -5.98 -1.04 -9.56
CA ILE A 154 -5.78 -2.45 -9.26
C ILE A 154 -4.56 -2.55 -8.35
N ASP A 155 -4.77 -2.96 -7.12
CA ASP A 155 -3.71 -3.22 -6.15
C ASP A 155 -3.37 -4.71 -6.24
N LEU A 156 -2.20 -5.02 -6.83
CA LEU A 156 -1.76 -6.39 -7.07
C LEU A 156 -0.58 -6.70 -6.15
N PHE A 157 -0.79 -7.67 -5.28
CA PHE A 157 0.25 -8.21 -4.44
C PHE A 157 0.77 -9.54 -5.00
N ASN A 158 2.08 -9.57 -5.30
CA ASN A 158 2.77 -10.77 -5.77
C ASN A 158 4.11 -10.87 -5.04
N ASP A 159 4.20 -11.82 -4.12
CA ASP A 159 5.40 -11.98 -3.32
C ASP A 159 6.34 -13.04 -3.91
N THR A 160 7.63 -12.76 -3.84
CA THR A 160 8.70 -13.70 -4.21
C THR A 160 9.58 -14.08 -3.00
N SER A 161 9.24 -13.57 -1.82
CA SER A 161 9.89 -13.89 -0.55
C SER A 161 8.89 -14.48 0.44
N GLU A 162 9.38 -15.13 1.48
CA GLU A 162 8.55 -15.72 2.52
C GLU A 162 8.67 -14.97 3.85
N LYS A 163 7.62 -15.11 4.67
CA LYS A 163 7.63 -14.75 6.09
C LYS A 163 7.85 -13.26 6.37
N ASN A 164 7.22 -12.38 5.60
CA ASN A 164 7.19 -10.96 5.90
C ASN A 164 5.79 -10.52 6.31
N PHE A 165 5.70 -9.41 7.03
CA PHE A 165 4.46 -8.74 7.36
C PHE A 165 4.41 -7.38 6.65
N LEU A 166 3.40 -7.19 5.82
CA LEU A 166 3.16 -5.94 5.12
C LEU A 166 1.97 -5.23 5.74
N ASN A 167 2.19 -4.01 6.18
CA ASN A 167 1.21 -3.14 6.77
C ASN A 167 1.03 -1.90 5.88
N ILE A 168 0.00 -1.92 5.03
CA ILE A 168 -0.21 -0.91 3.99
C ILE A 168 -1.46 -0.12 4.26
N PHE A 169 -1.32 1.20 4.34
CA PHE A 169 -2.41 2.13 4.54
C PHE A 169 -2.66 2.93 3.27
N TYR A 170 -3.91 2.95 2.86
CA TYR A 170 -4.41 3.75 1.75
C TYR A 170 -5.34 4.83 2.28
N ASN A 171 -5.09 6.06 1.86
CA ASN A 171 -6.01 7.18 2.07
C ASN A 171 -6.50 7.68 0.72
N PHE A 172 -7.81 7.75 0.53
CA PHE A 172 -8.45 8.22 -0.69
C PHE A 172 -9.26 9.48 -0.37
N GLU A 173 -8.86 10.59 -0.97
CA GLU A 173 -9.62 11.83 -0.98
C GLU A 173 -10.33 11.96 -2.33
N LEU A 174 -11.65 11.89 -2.32
CA LEU A 174 -12.49 11.96 -3.50
C LEU A 174 -13.22 13.30 -3.53
N LYS A 175 -12.79 14.20 -4.41
CA LYS A 175 -13.44 15.50 -4.59
C LYS A 175 -14.74 15.35 -5.39
N GLU A 176 -15.54 16.42 -5.42
CA GLU A 176 -16.86 16.46 -6.07
C GLU A 176 -16.86 15.79 -7.45
N ASN A 177 -17.83 14.90 -7.71
CA ASN A 177 -17.99 14.12 -8.94
C ASN A 177 -16.78 13.23 -9.34
N SER A 178 -15.79 13.05 -8.48
CA SER A 178 -14.70 12.12 -8.81
C SER A 178 -15.14 10.66 -8.66
N THR A 179 -14.50 9.77 -9.40
CA THR A 179 -14.84 8.34 -9.39
C THR A 179 -13.62 7.46 -9.18
N LEU A 180 -13.65 6.63 -8.15
CA LEU A 180 -12.66 5.60 -7.89
C LEU A 180 -13.30 4.20 -8.07
N LYS A 181 -12.64 3.35 -8.88
CA LYS A 181 -12.89 1.90 -8.88
C LYS A 181 -11.62 1.22 -8.39
N ASN A 182 -11.68 0.61 -7.20
CA ASN A 182 -10.54 -0.02 -6.56
C ASN A 182 -10.73 -1.54 -6.48
N TYR A 183 -9.76 -2.30 -6.99
CA TYR A 183 -9.73 -3.75 -6.98
C TYR A 183 -8.45 -4.22 -6.28
N LYS A 184 -8.55 -5.24 -5.43
CA LYS A 184 -7.40 -5.88 -4.79
C LYS A 184 -7.27 -7.31 -5.29
N VAL A 185 -6.07 -7.66 -5.73
CA VAL A 185 -5.72 -8.99 -6.22
C VAL A 185 -4.49 -9.48 -5.47
N ASP A 186 -4.68 -10.50 -4.66
CA ASP A 186 -3.61 -11.09 -3.87
C ASP A 186 -3.25 -12.48 -4.42
N LYS A 187 -2.00 -12.64 -4.85
CA LYS A 187 -1.40 -13.93 -5.21
C LYS A 187 -0.50 -14.36 -4.06
N PHE A 188 -1.07 -15.10 -3.12
CA PHE A 188 -0.31 -15.66 -2.01
C PHE A 188 0.14 -17.10 -2.36
N GLU A 189 1.42 -17.25 -2.64
CA GLU A 189 2.06 -18.56 -2.78
C GLU A 189 2.93 -18.88 -1.55
N ASN A 190 3.25 -17.88 -0.75
CA ASN A 190 4.21 -17.93 0.35
C ASN A 190 3.55 -17.54 1.70
N LYS A 191 4.33 -17.62 2.78
CA LYS A 191 3.87 -17.37 4.16
C LYS A 191 3.91 -15.90 4.57
N ASN A 192 3.79 -14.98 3.61
CA ASN A 192 3.64 -13.57 3.93
C ASN A 192 2.26 -13.27 4.50
N ILE A 193 2.20 -12.26 5.33
CA ILE A 193 0.95 -11.73 5.88
C ILE A 193 0.83 -10.30 5.42
N LYS A 194 -0.31 -9.94 4.85
CA LYS A 194 -0.64 -8.57 4.47
C LYS A 194 -1.82 -8.08 5.28
N TYR A 195 -1.65 -6.94 5.91
CA TYR A 195 -2.73 -6.11 6.40
C TYR A 195 -2.86 -4.88 5.50
N SER A 196 -4.07 -4.58 5.09
CA SER A 196 -4.34 -3.45 4.22
C SER A 196 -5.58 -2.71 4.72
N PHE A 197 -5.41 -1.44 5.05
CA PHE A 197 -6.48 -0.56 5.51
C PHE A 197 -6.76 0.52 4.46
N ASN A 198 -8.04 0.82 4.22
CA ASN A 198 -8.47 1.90 3.35
C ASN A 198 -9.28 2.91 4.15
N ASN A 199 -8.84 4.17 4.16
CA ASN A 199 -9.65 5.31 4.54
C ASN A 199 -10.17 6.00 3.28
N ILE A 200 -11.46 6.34 3.24
CA ILE A 200 -12.07 7.00 2.09
C ILE A 200 -12.84 8.21 2.60
N GLU A 201 -12.41 9.38 2.17
CA GLU A 201 -13.07 10.65 2.41
C GLU A 201 -13.66 11.14 1.09
N GLN A 202 -14.96 11.40 1.08
CA GLN A 202 -15.66 11.85 -0.12
C GLN A 202 -16.37 13.17 0.14
N ASP A 203 -16.11 14.16 -0.72
CA ASP A 203 -16.86 15.39 -0.72
C ASP A 203 -18.33 15.10 -1.09
N LYS A 204 -19.22 15.90 -0.55
CA LYS A 204 -20.65 15.81 -0.88
C LYS A 204 -20.84 16.17 -2.37
N ASN A 205 -21.56 15.34 -3.07
CA ASN A 205 -22.05 15.62 -4.43
C ASN A 205 -23.18 16.63 -4.41
#